data_b047fae87b5f899ef5c3117cdc034972
#
_entry.id   b047fae87b5f899ef5c3117cdc034972
#
_cell.length_a   1.000
_cell.length_b   1.000
_cell.length_c   1.000
_cell.angle_alpha   90.00
_cell.angle_beta   90.00
_cell.angle_gamma   90.00
#
_symmetry.space_group_name_H-M   'P 1'
#
loop_
_entity.id
_entity.type
_entity.pdbx_description
1 polymer ?
#
loop_
_entity_poly.entity_id
_entity_poly.type
_entity_poly.pdbx_seq_one_letter_code
_entity_poly.pdbx_strand_id
1 'polypeptide(L)'
;MNPGALLKHPLLVAGLVAVVIALVMFRPRAADESPIRIGILHSLTGAIAISERSMVDAELLAIEEINRGGGLLGRQVEAVVADGQSDWPTFAREAERLISEEKVVTVFGCWTSASRKTVKPVFEQHDHLLVYPMAYEGLEQSRNIAYIGAAPNQQVTPALTWGVENLGKRVFLVGSDYVWPRTINAIMKDMLPSLGAELVGESYVFFGSTKLDQTVSKIKAAAPDFVISSVVGDSNPAFYRALREAGISAESTPVLTFSIGESELLEMDPLDVGGHFAAWSYLQSLPGQTNQEFITRFRERFGAERVTSDVIATAYSSVLLWAQAVEQAQSIEVDQIRTALYGQSIAAPEGIISVDAATGHAWRSISIGRINKSRGIDQVWALDRPIRPVPFPSSRTPAAWRMYLDNLYQAWGNSWANPEESAL
;
A
#
# COMPACT_ATOMS: atom_id res chain seq x y z
N MET A 1 -66.38 -1.53 -37.99
CA MET A 1 -65.80 -0.28 -37.48
C MET A 1 -64.97 0.34 -38.61
N ASN A 2 -65.33 1.55 -39.02
CA ASN A 2 -64.84 2.17 -40.23
C ASN A 2 -63.45 2.80 -40.00
N PRO A 3 -62.38 2.42 -40.69
CA PRO A 3 -60.99 2.91 -40.41
C PRO A 3 -60.78 4.39 -40.74
N GLY A 4 -61.79 5.07 -41.35
CA GLY A 4 -61.71 6.49 -41.69
C GLY A 4 -62.07 7.49 -40.59
N ALA A 5 -62.43 7.05 -39.36
CA ALA A 5 -62.82 7.95 -38.25
C ALA A 5 -61.70 8.54 -37.47
N LEU A 6 -60.50 7.91 -37.46
CA LEU A 6 -59.35 8.40 -36.67
C LEU A 6 -58.60 9.60 -37.28
N LEU A 7 -58.74 9.83 -38.60
CA LEU A 7 -58.07 10.96 -39.30
C LEU A 7 -58.77 12.32 -39.18
N LYS A 8 -59.92 12.38 -38.50
CA LYS A 8 -60.69 13.63 -38.32
C LYS A 8 -60.36 14.44 -37.07
N HIS A 9 -59.45 13.97 -36.22
CA HIS A 9 -59.04 14.71 -35.02
C HIS A 9 -57.51 14.90 -34.95
N PRO A 10 -56.96 15.90 -35.63
CA PRO A 10 -55.52 16.17 -35.70
C PRO A 10 -54.89 16.40 -34.31
N LEU A 11 -55.65 16.90 -33.35
CA LEU A 11 -55.21 17.08 -31.97
C LEU A 11 -55.06 15.76 -31.21
N LEU A 12 -55.85 14.75 -31.52
CA LEU A 12 -55.72 13.40 -30.93
C LEU A 12 -54.51 12.65 -31.50
N VAL A 13 -54.22 12.82 -32.79
CA VAL A 13 -53.03 12.21 -33.43
C VAL A 13 -51.74 12.90 -32.91
N ALA A 14 -51.74 14.24 -32.78
CA ALA A 14 -50.62 14.99 -32.22
C ALA A 14 -50.37 14.61 -30.74
N GLY A 15 -51.42 14.42 -29.93
CA GLY A 15 -51.31 13.97 -28.57
C GLY A 15 -50.73 12.55 -28.44
N LEU A 16 -51.17 11.62 -29.31
CA LEU A 16 -50.67 10.25 -29.35
C LEU A 16 -49.19 10.19 -29.79
N VAL A 17 -48.80 11.00 -30.76
CA VAL A 17 -47.42 11.12 -31.23
C VAL A 17 -46.53 11.73 -30.13
N ALA A 18 -47.01 12.76 -29.39
CA ALA A 18 -46.28 13.34 -28.27
C ALA A 18 -46.08 12.35 -27.11
N VAL A 19 -47.09 11.52 -26.79
CA VAL A 19 -46.99 10.47 -25.77
C VAL A 19 -46.03 9.35 -26.22
N VAL A 20 -46.04 8.95 -27.48
CA VAL A 20 -45.12 7.96 -28.04
C VAL A 20 -43.67 8.50 -28.03
N ILE A 21 -43.48 9.76 -28.43
CA ILE A 21 -42.17 10.43 -28.35
C ILE A 21 -41.68 10.54 -26.87
N ALA A 22 -42.57 10.91 -25.96
CA ALA A 22 -42.24 10.94 -24.55
C ALA A 22 -41.86 9.54 -23.99
N LEU A 23 -42.63 8.50 -24.37
CA LEU A 23 -42.33 7.11 -23.99
C LEU A 23 -41.02 6.57 -24.59
N VAL A 24 -40.66 7.05 -25.79
CA VAL A 24 -39.37 6.69 -26.43
C VAL A 24 -38.22 7.48 -25.84
N MET A 25 -38.41 8.77 -25.49
CA MET A 25 -37.41 9.62 -24.85
C MET A 25 -37.20 9.27 -23.38
N PHE A 26 -38.22 8.76 -22.68
CA PHE A 26 -38.17 8.30 -21.28
C PHE A 26 -38.05 6.78 -21.14
N ARG A 27 -37.64 6.06 -22.20
CA ARG A 27 -37.21 4.67 -21.97
C ARG A 27 -36.04 4.72 -21.01
N PRO A 28 -36.16 4.14 -19.78
CA PRO A 28 -35.00 3.98 -18.95
C PRO A 28 -33.95 3.25 -19.80
N ARG A 29 -32.79 3.87 -19.94
CA ARG A 29 -31.64 3.20 -20.59
C ARG A 29 -31.50 1.88 -19.84
N ALA A 30 -31.52 0.76 -20.56
CA ALA A 30 -31.28 -0.53 -19.91
C ALA A 30 -30.04 -0.36 -19.03
N ALA A 31 -30.19 -0.63 -17.73
CA ALA A 31 -29.07 -0.55 -16.81
C ALA A 31 -27.93 -1.40 -17.42
N ASP A 32 -26.74 -0.84 -17.50
CA ASP A 32 -25.59 -1.60 -17.94
C ASP A 32 -25.34 -2.68 -16.87
N GLU A 33 -25.68 -3.93 -17.19
CA GLU A 33 -25.54 -5.08 -16.30
C GLU A 33 -24.13 -5.71 -16.36
N SER A 34 -23.27 -5.20 -17.25
CA SER A 34 -21.89 -5.69 -17.34
C SER A 34 -21.14 -5.46 -16.02
N PRO A 35 -20.27 -6.38 -15.60
CA PRO A 35 -19.52 -6.22 -14.37
C PRO A 35 -18.64 -4.97 -14.40
N ILE A 36 -18.40 -4.37 -13.24
CA ILE A 36 -17.41 -3.31 -13.05
C ILE A 36 -16.06 -3.99 -12.93
N ARG A 37 -15.19 -3.81 -13.93
CA ARG A 37 -13.87 -4.45 -13.94
C ARG A 37 -12.85 -3.56 -13.27
N ILE A 38 -12.08 -4.13 -12.34
CA ILE A 38 -10.95 -3.49 -11.65
C ILE A 38 -9.68 -4.29 -11.83
N GLY A 39 -8.53 -3.63 -11.86
CA GLY A 39 -7.23 -4.27 -11.92
C GLY A 39 -6.66 -4.52 -10.52
N ILE A 40 -5.99 -5.66 -10.35
CA ILE A 40 -5.17 -5.98 -9.17
C ILE A 40 -3.76 -6.26 -9.69
N LEU A 41 -2.79 -5.39 -9.36
CA LEU A 41 -1.43 -5.45 -9.90
C LEU A 41 -0.41 -5.60 -8.76
N HIS A 42 0.01 -6.81 -8.51
CA HIS A 42 0.99 -7.18 -7.48
C HIS A 42 2.00 -8.20 -8.01
N SER A 43 3.12 -8.40 -7.30
CA SER A 43 4.05 -9.48 -7.61
C SER A 43 3.53 -10.81 -7.04
N LEU A 44 3.11 -11.71 -7.91
CA LEU A 44 2.76 -13.08 -7.54
C LEU A 44 3.97 -14.01 -7.61
N THR A 45 5.02 -13.57 -8.31
CA THR A 45 6.31 -14.26 -8.49
C THR A 45 7.48 -13.30 -8.23
N GLY A 46 8.68 -13.85 -8.03
CA GLY A 46 9.90 -13.09 -7.76
C GLY A 46 10.10 -12.70 -6.30
N ALA A 47 11.11 -11.88 -6.01
CA ALA A 47 11.66 -11.63 -4.67
C ALA A 47 10.71 -10.93 -3.67
N ILE A 48 9.62 -10.30 -4.14
CA ILE A 48 8.63 -9.62 -3.27
C ILE A 48 7.32 -10.41 -3.17
N ALA A 49 7.19 -11.53 -3.85
CA ALA A 49 5.96 -12.33 -3.81
C ALA A 49 5.55 -12.76 -2.39
N ILE A 50 6.53 -12.98 -1.50
CA ILE A 50 6.29 -13.28 -0.08
C ILE A 50 5.44 -12.18 0.62
N SER A 51 5.63 -10.92 0.25
CA SER A 51 4.91 -9.77 0.84
C SER A 51 3.61 -9.43 0.10
N GLU A 52 3.50 -9.72 -1.21
CA GLU A 52 2.40 -9.20 -2.03
C GLU A 52 1.25 -10.21 -2.26
N ARG A 53 1.49 -11.52 -2.27
CA ARG A 53 0.45 -12.52 -2.57
C ARG A 53 -0.78 -12.41 -1.67
N SER A 54 -0.56 -12.19 -0.37
CA SER A 54 -1.65 -12.09 0.60
C SER A 54 -2.47 -10.80 0.47
N MET A 55 -1.93 -9.77 -0.19
CA MET A 55 -2.68 -8.55 -0.51
C MET A 55 -3.74 -8.82 -1.56
N VAL A 56 -3.41 -9.61 -2.60
CA VAL A 56 -4.38 -10.04 -3.61
C VAL A 56 -5.54 -10.78 -2.98
N ASP A 57 -5.26 -11.69 -2.03
CA ASP A 57 -6.30 -12.40 -1.28
C ASP A 57 -7.22 -11.43 -0.52
N ALA A 58 -6.66 -10.40 0.11
CA ALA A 58 -7.41 -9.40 0.86
C ALA A 58 -8.31 -8.52 -0.04
N GLU A 59 -7.78 -8.11 -1.19
CA GLU A 59 -8.55 -7.36 -2.19
C GLU A 59 -9.68 -8.20 -2.77
N LEU A 60 -9.43 -9.48 -3.07
CA LEU A 60 -10.46 -10.42 -3.52
C LEU A 60 -11.52 -10.66 -2.45
N LEU A 61 -11.15 -10.76 -1.16
CA LEU A 61 -12.10 -10.86 -0.06
C LEU A 61 -13.05 -9.66 -0.02
N ALA A 62 -12.50 -8.44 -0.12
CA ALA A 62 -13.30 -7.23 -0.12
C ALA A 62 -14.28 -7.19 -1.32
N ILE A 63 -13.82 -7.61 -2.51
CA ILE A 63 -14.66 -7.71 -3.72
C ILE A 63 -15.78 -8.75 -3.53
N GLU A 64 -15.45 -9.91 -2.96
CA GLU A 64 -16.46 -10.96 -2.67
C GLU A 64 -17.53 -10.44 -1.68
N GLU A 65 -17.14 -9.64 -0.69
CA GLU A 65 -18.07 -9.03 0.27
C GLU A 65 -18.98 -7.99 -0.39
N ILE A 66 -18.41 -7.12 -1.23
CA ILE A 66 -19.17 -6.15 -2.03
C ILE A 66 -20.18 -6.89 -2.91
N ASN A 67 -19.76 -7.92 -3.61
CA ASN A 67 -20.61 -8.69 -4.51
C ASN A 67 -21.71 -9.45 -3.78
N ARG A 68 -21.43 -9.97 -2.59
CA ARG A 68 -22.41 -10.61 -1.71
C ARG A 68 -23.46 -9.61 -1.22
N GLY A 69 -23.08 -8.34 -1.07
CA GLY A 69 -23.97 -7.23 -0.76
C GLY A 69 -24.84 -6.74 -1.93
N GLY A 70 -24.67 -7.30 -3.13
CA GLY A 70 -25.40 -6.90 -4.35
C GLY A 70 -24.55 -6.17 -5.39
N GLY A 71 -23.25 -6.03 -5.15
CA GLY A 71 -22.31 -5.32 -6.03
C GLY A 71 -22.35 -3.80 -5.83
N LEU A 72 -21.87 -3.05 -6.80
CA LEU A 72 -21.85 -1.58 -6.82
C LEU A 72 -22.77 -1.08 -7.95
N LEU A 73 -23.62 -0.11 -7.65
CA LEU A 73 -24.58 0.45 -8.62
C LEU A 73 -25.44 -0.64 -9.30
N GLY A 74 -25.73 -1.75 -8.57
CA GLY A 74 -26.46 -2.90 -9.08
C GLY A 74 -25.66 -3.84 -9.99
N ARG A 75 -24.33 -3.68 -10.07
CA ARG A 75 -23.43 -4.46 -10.94
C ARG A 75 -22.41 -5.21 -10.07
N GLN A 76 -22.06 -6.43 -10.47
CA GLN A 76 -20.97 -7.17 -9.84
C GLN A 76 -19.62 -6.52 -10.13
N VAL A 77 -18.68 -6.62 -9.20
CA VAL A 77 -17.28 -6.21 -9.39
C VAL A 77 -16.47 -7.43 -9.81
N GLU A 78 -15.69 -7.30 -10.88
CA GLU A 78 -14.81 -8.34 -11.43
C GLU A 78 -13.37 -7.90 -11.33
N ALA A 79 -12.51 -8.72 -10.72
CA ALA A 79 -11.08 -8.46 -10.62
C ALA A 79 -10.32 -9.06 -11.81
N VAL A 80 -9.43 -8.25 -12.40
CA VAL A 80 -8.43 -8.70 -13.36
C VAL A 80 -7.08 -8.67 -12.68
N VAL A 81 -6.58 -9.85 -12.29
CA VAL A 81 -5.30 -9.97 -11.58
C VAL A 81 -4.14 -10.01 -12.57
N ALA A 82 -3.10 -9.24 -12.30
CA ALA A 82 -1.87 -9.17 -13.09
C ALA A 82 -0.65 -9.38 -12.20
N ASP A 83 0.33 -10.16 -12.69
CA ASP A 83 1.58 -10.44 -11.99
C ASP A 83 2.68 -9.46 -12.45
N GLY A 84 3.15 -8.60 -11.55
CA GLY A 84 4.26 -7.69 -11.77
C GLY A 84 5.63 -8.36 -11.72
N GLN A 85 5.73 -9.64 -11.31
CA GLN A 85 6.92 -10.50 -11.34
C GLN A 85 8.14 -9.93 -10.59
N SER A 86 7.92 -8.99 -9.65
CA SER A 86 8.99 -8.23 -8.97
C SER A 86 9.92 -7.48 -9.94
N ASP A 87 9.42 -7.18 -11.16
CA ASP A 87 10.15 -6.53 -12.25
C ASP A 87 9.45 -5.23 -12.66
N TRP A 88 10.12 -4.10 -12.49
CA TRP A 88 9.49 -2.78 -12.65
C TRP A 88 9.00 -2.51 -14.09
N PRO A 89 9.74 -2.85 -15.14
CA PRO A 89 9.23 -2.80 -16.52
C PRO A 89 7.97 -3.65 -16.75
N THR A 90 7.87 -4.82 -16.10
CA THR A 90 6.68 -5.69 -16.17
C THR A 90 5.49 -5.01 -15.50
N PHE A 91 5.66 -4.38 -14.34
CA PHE A 91 4.61 -3.58 -13.71
C PHE A 91 4.06 -2.51 -14.66
N ALA A 92 4.92 -1.77 -15.38
CA ALA A 92 4.48 -0.75 -16.32
C ALA A 92 3.70 -1.35 -17.51
N ARG A 93 4.14 -2.48 -18.06
CA ARG A 93 3.43 -3.17 -19.16
C ARG A 93 2.07 -3.69 -18.71
N GLU A 94 1.99 -4.29 -17.53
CA GLU A 94 0.74 -4.79 -16.98
C GLU A 94 -0.23 -3.67 -16.61
N ALA A 95 0.26 -2.53 -16.09
CA ALA A 95 -0.56 -1.35 -15.87
C ALA A 95 -1.15 -0.83 -17.18
N GLU A 96 -0.35 -0.73 -18.24
CA GLU A 96 -0.80 -0.34 -19.58
C GLU A 96 -1.86 -1.32 -20.11
N ARG A 97 -1.63 -2.63 -19.99
CA ARG A 97 -2.57 -3.67 -20.41
C ARG A 97 -3.90 -3.59 -19.67
N LEU A 98 -3.86 -3.46 -18.35
CA LEU A 98 -5.06 -3.36 -17.52
C LEU A 98 -5.92 -2.15 -17.92
N ILE A 99 -5.30 -1.01 -18.22
CA ILE A 99 -6.01 0.22 -18.58
C ILE A 99 -6.49 0.17 -20.04
N SER A 100 -5.58 -0.15 -20.98
CA SER A 100 -5.83 0.01 -22.41
C SER A 100 -6.58 -1.16 -23.06
N GLU A 101 -6.33 -2.40 -22.59
CA GLU A 101 -6.92 -3.62 -23.18
C GLU A 101 -8.07 -4.15 -22.33
N GLU A 102 -7.85 -4.33 -21.01
CA GLU A 102 -8.85 -4.87 -20.08
C GLU A 102 -9.92 -3.84 -19.69
N LYS A 103 -9.66 -2.54 -19.92
CA LYS A 103 -10.59 -1.44 -19.63
C LYS A 103 -11.08 -1.42 -18.20
N VAL A 104 -10.18 -1.71 -17.25
CA VAL A 104 -10.51 -1.61 -15.83
C VAL A 104 -10.77 -0.15 -15.43
N VAL A 105 -11.65 0.09 -14.47
CA VAL A 105 -12.01 1.45 -14.03
C VAL A 105 -11.07 2.00 -12.96
N THR A 106 -10.33 1.13 -12.26
CA THR A 106 -9.36 1.47 -11.22
C THR A 106 -8.39 0.31 -11.09
N VAL A 107 -7.13 0.59 -10.72
CA VAL A 107 -6.15 -0.44 -10.39
C VAL A 107 -5.78 -0.32 -8.92
N PHE A 108 -5.78 -1.45 -8.22
CA PHE A 108 -5.22 -1.59 -6.87
C PHE A 108 -3.86 -2.26 -7.00
N GLY A 109 -2.87 -1.80 -6.26
CA GLY A 109 -1.61 -2.52 -6.33
C GLY A 109 -0.37 -1.70 -6.14
N CYS A 110 0.71 -2.32 -6.54
CA CYS A 110 2.09 -2.00 -6.23
C CYS A 110 2.37 -2.13 -4.72
N TRP A 111 3.57 -2.54 -4.40
CA TRP A 111 4.06 -2.60 -3.03
C TRP A 111 5.31 -1.72 -2.88
N THR A 112 6.31 -1.92 -3.74
CA THR A 112 7.53 -1.12 -3.68
C THR A 112 7.29 0.30 -4.21
N SER A 113 8.03 1.26 -3.67
CA SER A 113 8.09 2.60 -4.26
C SER A 113 8.68 2.59 -5.67
N ALA A 114 9.52 1.60 -5.98
CA ALA A 114 10.07 1.44 -7.32
C ALA A 114 8.97 1.04 -8.33
N SER A 115 8.11 0.04 -8.02
CA SER A 115 6.98 -0.31 -8.88
C SER A 115 6.01 0.86 -9.05
N ARG A 116 5.59 1.52 -7.94
CA ARG A 116 4.70 2.69 -7.99
C ARG A 116 5.25 3.81 -8.88
N LYS A 117 6.52 4.19 -8.68
CA LYS A 117 7.15 5.25 -9.47
C LYS A 117 7.30 4.88 -10.95
N THR A 118 7.46 3.60 -11.25
CA THR A 118 7.56 3.11 -12.63
C THR A 118 6.20 3.09 -13.33
N VAL A 119 5.11 2.74 -12.63
CA VAL A 119 3.75 2.76 -13.23
C VAL A 119 3.13 4.15 -13.26
N LYS A 120 3.56 5.07 -12.38
CA LYS A 120 2.98 6.42 -12.25
C LYS A 120 2.83 7.14 -13.60
N PRO A 121 3.83 7.19 -14.51
CA PRO A 121 3.67 7.83 -15.83
C PRO A 121 2.57 7.22 -16.68
N VAL A 122 2.32 5.90 -16.57
CA VAL A 122 1.24 5.21 -17.28
C VAL A 122 -0.13 5.73 -16.80
N PHE A 123 -0.32 5.80 -15.47
CA PHE A 123 -1.56 6.33 -14.89
C PHE A 123 -1.78 7.81 -15.21
N GLU A 124 -0.72 8.62 -15.21
CA GLU A 124 -0.79 10.03 -15.57
C GLU A 124 -1.10 10.25 -17.06
N GLN A 125 -0.53 9.43 -17.95
CA GLN A 125 -0.79 9.47 -19.38
C GLN A 125 -2.25 9.15 -19.73
N HIS A 126 -2.83 8.17 -19.05
CA HIS A 126 -4.22 7.73 -19.26
C HIS A 126 -5.25 8.48 -18.40
N ASP A 127 -4.81 9.42 -17.56
CA ASP A 127 -5.61 10.06 -16.51
C ASP A 127 -6.41 9.05 -15.66
N HIS A 128 -5.79 7.92 -15.37
CA HIS A 128 -6.39 6.79 -14.66
C HIS A 128 -6.10 6.84 -13.15
N LEU A 129 -6.72 5.96 -12.35
CA LEU A 129 -6.57 5.92 -10.90
C LEU A 129 -5.85 4.64 -10.44
N LEU A 130 -4.74 4.83 -9.74
CA LEU A 130 -4.08 3.81 -8.91
C LEU A 130 -4.47 4.02 -7.44
N VAL A 131 -4.96 3.00 -6.78
CA VAL A 131 -5.11 2.96 -5.32
C VAL A 131 -3.93 2.20 -4.75
N TYR A 132 -3.02 2.91 -4.08
CA TYR A 132 -1.75 2.39 -3.60
C TYR A 132 -1.82 2.10 -2.09
N PRO A 133 -1.79 0.82 -1.67
CA PRO A 133 -2.07 0.42 -0.29
C PRO A 133 -0.85 0.39 0.65
N MET A 134 0.35 0.74 0.17
CA MET A 134 1.59 0.54 0.92
C MET A 134 2.15 1.83 1.51
N ALA A 135 2.78 1.71 2.71
CA ALA A 135 3.60 2.78 3.27
C ALA A 135 4.78 3.12 2.32
N TYR A 136 5.18 4.39 2.28
CA TYR A 136 6.17 4.84 1.31
C TYR A 136 7.00 6.04 1.82
N GLU A 137 7.97 6.47 1.03
CA GLU A 137 8.92 7.53 1.39
C GLU A 137 8.37 8.95 1.38
N GLY A 138 7.13 9.16 0.95
CA GLY A 138 6.64 10.51 0.66
C GLY A 138 7.25 11.10 -0.61
N LEU A 139 7.47 12.41 -0.61
CA LEU A 139 8.11 13.20 -1.67
C LEU A 139 7.38 13.12 -3.02
N GLU A 140 6.11 12.73 -2.99
CA GLU A 140 5.28 12.55 -4.16
C GLU A 140 3.83 12.89 -3.85
N GLN A 141 3.16 13.47 -4.83
CA GLN A 141 1.73 13.66 -4.85
C GLN A 141 1.29 13.67 -6.32
N SER A 142 0.40 12.74 -6.69
CA SER A 142 -0.20 12.68 -8.02
C SER A 142 -1.71 12.59 -7.88
N ARG A 143 -2.44 13.30 -8.73
CA ARG A 143 -3.90 13.19 -8.78
C ARG A 143 -4.37 11.79 -9.24
N ASN A 144 -3.46 11.04 -9.85
CA ASN A 144 -3.71 9.72 -10.42
C ASN A 144 -3.39 8.58 -9.42
N ILE A 145 -2.97 8.92 -8.19
CA ILE A 145 -2.66 7.95 -7.14
C ILE A 145 -3.34 8.35 -5.85
N ALA A 146 -4.15 7.45 -5.29
CA ALA A 146 -4.63 7.54 -3.93
C ALA A 146 -3.67 6.77 -3.01
N TYR A 147 -3.03 7.46 -2.09
CA TYR A 147 -2.01 6.90 -1.21
C TYR A 147 -2.66 6.46 0.11
N ILE A 148 -3.01 5.17 0.23
CA ILE A 148 -3.73 4.65 1.40
C ILE A 148 -2.76 4.18 2.49
N GLY A 149 -1.53 3.80 2.14
CA GLY A 149 -0.47 3.49 3.10
C GLY A 149 0.10 4.73 3.79
N ALA A 150 0.92 4.50 4.82
CA ALA A 150 1.47 5.57 5.66
C ALA A 150 2.55 6.41 4.93
N ALA A 151 2.48 7.73 5.08
CA ALA A 151 3.55 8.65 4.74
C ALA A 151 4.65 8.66 5.84
N PRO A 152 5.85 9.20 5.60
CA PRO A 152 6.96 9.14 6.57
C PRO A 152 6.64 9.72 7.95
N ASN A 153 5.87 10.81 8.00
CA ASN A 153 5.47 11.42 9.28
C ASN A 153 4.46 10.57 10.08
N GLN A 154 3.91 9.52 9.47
CA GLN A 154 2.93 8.63 10.08
C GLN A 154 3.55 7.31 10.54
N GLN A 155 4.71 6.90 10.01
CA GLN A 155 5.40 5.67 10.38
C GLN A 155 6.84 5.95 10.81
N VAL A 156 7.69 6.45 9.91
CA VAL A 156 9.14 6.57 10.11
C VAL A 156 9.48 7.54 11.24
N THR A 157 8.87 8.73 11.22
CA THR A 157 9.14 9.78 12.21
C THR A 157 8.79 9.36 13.64
N PRO A 158 7.56 8.90 13.95
CA PRO A 158 7.20 8.49 15.30
C PRO A 158 7.96 7.25 15.75
N ALA A 159 8.24 6.30 14.83
CA ALA A 159 8.99 5.10 15.18
C ALA A 159 10.46 5.40 15.49
N LEU A 160 11.12 6.29 14.73
CA LEU A 160 12.48 6.76 15.07
C LEU A 160 12.52 7.45 16.43
N THR A 161 11.55 8.32 16.70
CA THR A 161 11.44 9.04 17.99
C THR A 161 11.32 8.03 19.13
N TRP A 162 10.38 7.08 19.01
CA TRP A 162 10.20 6.02 20.01
C TRP A 162 11.47 5.17 20.19
N GLY A 163 12.14 4.80 19.08
CA GLY A 163 13.39 4.02 19.11
C GLY A 163 14.50 4.74 19.90
N VAL A 164 14.69 6.03 19.63
CA VAL A 164 15.70 6.86 20.34
C VAL A 164 15.36 7.02 21.83
N GLU A 165 14.08 7.11 22.18
CA GLU A 165 13.63 7.25 23.58
C GLU A 165 13.70 5.93 24.37
N ASN A 166 13.51 4.78 23.72
CA ASN A 166 13.32 3.49 24.40
C ASN A 166 14.46 2.47 24.17
N LEU A 167 15.20 2.56 23.06
CA LEU A 167 16.22 1.58 22.69
C LEU A 167 17.64 2.15 22.78
N GLY A 168 17.83 3.47 22.68
CA GLY A 168 19.11 4.14 22.81
C GLY A 168 19.38 5.16 21.71
N LYS A 169 20.57 5.76 21.70
CA LYS A 169 20.89 6.92 20.87
C LYS A 169 21.90 6.65 19.75
N ARG A 170 22.51 5.49 19.73
CA ARG A 170 23.46 5.07 18.71
C ARG A 170 22.72 4.22 17.67
N VAL A 171 22.35 4.82 16.53
CA VAL A 171 21.48 4.22 15.54
C VAL A 171 22.28 3.74 14.32
N PHE A 172 22.06 2.50 13.90
CA PHE A 172 22.54 1.99 12.62
C PHE A 172 21.36 1.83 11.66
N LEU A 173 21.50 2.30 10.42
CA LEU A 173 20.46 2.19 9.39
C LEU A 173 20.85 1.11 8.37
N VAL A 174 19.92 0.19 8.10
CA VAL A 174 20.10 -0.80 7.03
C VAL A 174 18.88 -0.85 6.15
N GLY A 175 19.04 -1.02 4.84
CA GLY A 175 17.94 -1.12 3.91
C GLY A 175 18.29 -1.84 2.62
N SER A 176 17.28 -2.26 1.88
CA SER A 176 17.46 -2.68 0.49
C SER A 176 17.81 -1.48 -0.40
N ASP A 177 18.62 -1.71 -1.44
CA ASP A 177 19.18 -0.62 -2.23
C ASP A 177 18.24 -0.14 -3.34
N TYR A 178 17.16 0.54 -2.93
CA TYR A 178 16.21 1.18 -3.83
C TYR A 178 15.65 2.48 -3.22
N VAL A 179 14.80 3.18 -3.94
CA VAL A 179 14.38 4.55 -3.61
C VAL A 179 13.76 4.70 -2.22
N TRP A 180 12.92 3.76 -1.74
CA TRP A 180 12.27 3.89 -0.44
C TRP A 180 13.25 3.85 0.74
N PRO A 181 14.10 2.81 0.94
CA PRO A 181 15.06 2.78 2.05
C PRO A 181 16.04 3.95 2.01
N ARG A 182 16.55 4.28 0.84
CA ARG A 182 17.48 5.43 0.68
C ARG A 182 16.83 6.73 1.14
N THR A 183 15.57 6.92 0.79
CA THR A 183 14.86 8.17 1.11
C THR A 183 14.46 8.25 2.59
N ILE A 184 13.88 7.18 3.16
CA ILE A 184 13.53 7.20 4.59
C ILE A 184 14.77 7.29 5.48
N ASN A 185 15.89 6.67 5.08
CA ASN A 185 17.17 6.84 5.77
C ASN A 185 17.67 8.29 5.70
N ALA A 186 17.51 8.96 4.56
CA ALA A 186 17.84 10.39 4.44
C ALA A 186 16.96 11.26 5.37
N ILE A 187 15.66 10.97 5.47
CA ILE A 187 14.75 11.65 6.40
C ILE A 187 15.19 11.41 7.85
N MET A 188 15.49 10.18 8.22
CA MET A 188 15.95 9.84 9.57
C MET A 188 17.28 10.51 9.92
N LYS A 189 18.23 10.55 8.98
CA LYS A 189 19.49 11.26 9.14
C LYS A 189 19.32 12.75 9.43
N ASP A 190 18.36 13.38 8.76
CA ASP A 190 18.03 14.79 9.01
C ASP A 190 17.43 15.01 10.41
N MET A 191 16.77 14.00 10.98
CA MET A 191 16.08 14.07 12.28
C MET A 191 16.97 13.74 13.48
N LEU A 192 17.92 12.80 13.33
CA LEU A 192 18.74 12.29 14.43
C LEU A 192 19.38 13.38 15.32
N PRO A 193 19.97 14.45 14.76
CA PRO A 193 20.56 15.50 15.59
C PRO A 193 19.56 16.19 16.53
N SER A 194 18.32 16.43 16.04
CA SER A 194 17.28 17.06 16.87
C SER A 194 16.74 16.15 17.97
N LEU A 195 16.91 14.83 17.84
CA LEU A 195 16.58 13.82 18.84
C LEU A 195 17.75 13.58 19.82
N GLY A 196 18.88 14.23 19.62
CA GLY A 196 20.11 14.01 20.40
C GLY A 196 20.65 12.60 20.22
N ALA A 197 20.52 12.03 19.02
CA ALA A 197 20.95 10.71 18.63
C ALA A 197 22.05 10.77 17.56
N GLU A 198 22.85 9.72 17.43
CA GLU A 198 23.99 9.60 16.54
C GLU A 198 23.77 8.49 15.52
N LEU A 199 24.03 8.79 14.24
CA LEU A 199 24.17 7.76 13.22
C LEU A 199 25.56 7.12 13.33
N VAL A 200 25.63 5.86 13.75
CA VAL A 200 26.91 5.15 13.89
C VAL A 200 27.28 4.32 12.67
N GLY A 201 26.37 4.18 11.71
CA GLY A 201 26.62 3.53 10.43
C GLY A 201 25.39 3.36 9.58
N GLU A 202 25.64 3.07 8.31
CA GLU A 202 24.60 2.86 7.29
C GLU A 202 25.07 1.79 6.31
N SER A 203 24.18 0.89 5.90
CA SER A 203 24.46 -0.15 4.92
C SER A 203 23.23 -0.40 4.03
N TYR A 204 23.50 -0.74 2.77
CA TYR A 204 22.47 -1.14 1.82
C TYR A 204 22.82 -2.49 1.21
N VAL A 205 21.79 -3.28 0.95
CA VAL A 205 21.89 -4.58 0.30
C VAL A 205 21.08 -4.57 -0.99
N PHE A 206 21.57 -5.23 -2.02
CA PHE A 206 20.82 -5.34 -3.26
C PHE A 206 19.48 -6.01 -3.03
N PHE A 207 18.49 -5.59 -3.80
CA PHE A 207 17.13 -6.09 -3.72
C PHE A 207 17.08 -7.62 -3.93
N GLY A 208 16.53 -8.38 -2.98
CA GLY A 208 16.49 -9.84 -3.01
C GLY A 208 17.80 -10.55 -2.64
N SER A 209 18.88 -9.83 -2.34
CA SER A 209 20.15 -10.43 -1.96
C SER A 209 20.09 -11.12 -0.60
N THR A 210 20.71 -12.29 -0.53
CA THR A 210 20.93 -13.04 0.74
C THR A 210 22.37 -12.93 1.25
N LYS A 211 23.24 -12.15 0.61
CA LYS A 211 24.64 -11.91 0.99
C LYS A 211 24.72 -10.77 2.00
N LEU A 212 24.58 -11.05 3.29
CA LEU A 212 24.46 -10.05 4.37
C LEU A 212 25.72 -9.92 5.24
N ASP A 213 26.73 -10.77 5.06
CA ASP A 213 27.90 -10.85 5.96
C ASP A 213 28.61 -9.50 6.15
N GLN A 214 28.78 -8.75 5.06
CA GLN A 214 29.43 -7.44 5.11
C GLN A 214 28.59 -6.44 5.92
N THR A 215 27.27 -6.44 5.71
CA THR A 215 26.34 -5.56 6.46
C THR A 215 26.35 -5.88 7.94
N VAL A 216 26.26 -7.17 8.28
CA VAL A 216 26.29 -7.63 9.68
C VAL A 216 27.64 -7.33 10.34
N SER A 217 28.74 -7.50 9.62
CA SER A 217 30.09 -7.13 10.11
C SER A 217 30.19 -5.64 10.41
N LYS A 218 29.62 -4.76 9.59
CA LYS A 218 29.55 -3.31 9.84
C LYS A 218 28.71 -2.98 11.07
N ILE A 219 27.54 -3.62 11.24
CA ILE A 219 26.70 -3.46 12.44
C ILE A 219 27.47 -3.84 13.69
N LYS A 220 28.12 -5.01 13.68
CA LYS A 220 28.91 -5.50 14.81
C LYS A 220 30.07 -4.55 15.16
N ALA A 221 30.78 -4.03 14.18
CA ALA A 221 31.88 -3.09 14.37
C ALA A 221 31.42 -1.73 14.90
N ALA A 222 30.25 -1.26 14.47
CA ALA A 222 29.67 0.02 14.91
C ALA A 222 29.10 -0.05 16.32
N ALA A 223 28.77 -1.23 16.83
CA ALA A 223 28.16 -1.46 18.14
C ALA A 223 27.01 -0.47 18.46
N PRO A 224 25.94 -0.44 17.63
CA PRO A 224 24.81 0.46 17.85
C PRO A 224 23.98 0.02 19.06
N ASP A 225 23.20 0.95 19.62
CA ASP A 225 22.20 0.62 20.64
C ASP A 225 21.03 -0.13 19.99
N PHE A 226 20.66 0.24 18.76
CA PHE A 226 19.68 -0.46 17.95
C PHE A 226 19.88 -0.25 16.45
N VAL A 227 19.27 -1.12 15.65
CA VAL A 227 19.28 -1.06 14.20
C VAL A 227 17.88 -0.68 13.72
N ILE A 228 17.78 0.21 12.74
CA ILE A 228 16.55 0.40 11.97
C ILE A 228 16.71 -0.34 10.65
N SER A 229 15.75 -1.25 10.35
CA SER A 229 15.74 -2.05 9.13
C SER A 229 14.60 -1.68 8.20
N SER A 230 14.96 -1.39 6.96
CA SER A 230 14.09 -1.29 5.78
C SER A 230 14.52 -2.28 4.68
N VAL A 231 15.08 -3.41 5.09
CA VAL A 231 15.34 -4.55 4.23
C VAL A 231 14.01 -5.21 3.87
N VAL A 232 13.80 -5.61 2.61
CA VAL A 232 12.52 -6.12 2.10
C VAL A 232 12.63 -7.50 1.44
N GLY A 233 11.50 -8.19 1.36
CA GLY A 233 11.36 -9.45 0.63
C GLY A 233 12.26 -10.56 1.16
N ASP A 234 12.74 -11.40 0.25
CA ASP A 234 13.55 -12.60 0.55
C ASP A 234 14.86 -12.31 1.29
N SER A 235 15.32 -11.03 1.31
CA SER A 235 16.49 -10.62 2.09
C SER A 235 16.23 -10.61 3.61
N ASN A 236 14.97 -10.49 4.06
CA ASN A 236 14.63 -10.41 5.49
C ASN A 236 15.02 -11.68 6.27
N PRO A 237 14.60 -12.90 5.90
CA PRO A 237 14.99 -14.10 6.61
C PRO A 237 16.51 -14.27 6.71
N ALA A 238 17.23 -13.95 5.62
CA ALA A 238 18.68 -14.04 5.58
C ALA A 238 19.34 -13.01 6.53
N PHE A 239 18.81 -11.78 6.59
CA PHE A 239 19.32 -10.72 7.45
C PHE A 239 19.24 -11.08 8.94
N TYR A 240 18.09 -11.49 9.42
CA TYR A 240 17.90 -11.82 10.83
C TYR A 240 18.69 -13.09 11.23
N ARG A 241 18.76 -14.08 10.35
CA ARG A 241 19.62 -15.25 10.57
C ARG A 241 21.09 -14.86 10.69
N ALA A 242 21.58 -14.02 9.80
CA ALA A 242 22.97 -13.56 9.83
C ALA A 242 23.30 -12.73 11.08
N LEU A 243 22.34 -11.93 11.58
CA LEU A 243 22.49 -11.23 12.87
C LEU A 243 22.67 -12.22 14.02
N ARG A 244 21.78 -13.22 14.13
CA ARG A 244 21.87 -14.24 15.19
C ARG A 244 23.19 -15.03 15.12
N GLU A 245 23.60 -15.46 13.92
CA GLU A 245 24.85 -16.19 13.71
C GLU A 245 26.09 -15.36 14.07
N ALA A 246 26.02 -14.04 13.92
CA ALA A 246 27.06 -13.11 14.39
C ALA A 246 27.02 -12.82 15.90
N GLY A 247 26.05 -13.39 16.62
CA GLY A 247 25.84 -13.17 18.06
C GLY A 247 25.15 -11.84 18.38
N ILE A 248 24.42 -11.24 17.42
CA ILE A 248 23.62 -10.03 17.61
C ILE A 248 22.19 -10.47 17.87
N SER A 249 21.67 -10.20 19.07
CA SER A 249 20.33 -10.59 19.51
C SER A 249 19.47 -9.37 19.81
N ALA A 250 18.15 -9.58 19.93
CA ALA A 250 17.22 -8.52 20.30
C ALA A 250 17.49 -7.92 21.72
N GLU A 251 18.14 -8.67 22.60
CA GLU A 251 18.54 -8.20 23.93
C GLU A 251 19.77 -7.30 23.87
N SER A 252 20.70 -7.56 22.95
CA SER A 252 21.97 -6.79 22.84
C SER A 252 21.82 -5.61 21.88
N THR A 253 21.16 -5.80 20.77
CA THR A 253 21.00 -4.81 19.69
C THR A 253 19.67 -5.06 18.97
N PRO A 254 18.54 -4.57 19.51
CA PRO A 254 17.24 -4.77 18.91
C PRO A 254 17.17 -4.14 17.52
N VAL A 255 16.40 -4.76 16.62
CA VAL A 255 16.04 -4.21 15.32
C VAL A 255 14.63 -3.65 15.41
N LEU A 256 14.44 -2.42 14.92
CA LEU A 256 13.14 -1.81 14.66
C LEU A 256 12.92 -1.82 13.14
N THR A 257 11.94 -2.57 12.66
CA THR A 257 11.69 -2.74 11.22
C THR A 257 10.43 -2.02 10.76
N PHE A 258 10.44 -1.61 9.47
CA PHE A 258 9.30 -1.06 8.74
C PHE A 258 8.80 -1.99 7.62
N SER A 259 9.28 -3.22 7.58
CA SER A 259 9.10 -4.10 6.41
C SER A 259 8.80 -5.56 6.74
N ILE A 260 8.63 -5.89 8.01
CA ILE A 260 8.20 -7.23 8.45
C ILE A 260 6.89 -7.08 9.19
N GLY A 261 5.86 -7.74 8.69
CA GLY A 261 4.59 -7.96 9.35
C GLY A 261 4.38 -9.44 9.67
N GLU A 262 3.20 -9.78 10.16
CA GLU A 262 2.87 -11.16 10.55
C GLU A 262 2.96 -12.14 9.37
N SER A 263 2.72 -11.69 8.14
CA SER A 263 2.83 -12.52 6.93
C SER A 263 4.27 -12.97 6.67
N GLU A 264 5.23 -12.06 6.75
CA GLU A 264 6.65 -12.38 6.57
C GLU A 264 7.18 -13.28 7.71
N LEU A 265 6.68 -13.07 8.93
CA LEU A 265 7.09 -13.88 10.09
C LEU A 265 6.76 -15.37 9.94
N LEU A 266 5.78 -15.76 9.11
CA LEU A 266 5.49 -17.16 8.85
C LEU A 266 6.66 -17.90 8.18
N GLU A 267 7.42 -17.20 7.35
CA GLU A 267 8.57 -17.74 6.62
C GLU A 267 9.90 -17.59 7.37
N MET A 268 9.87 -17.06 8.61
CA MET A 268 11.06 -16.78 9.40
C MET A 268 11.15 -17.69 10.63
N ASP A 269 12.39 -18.02 11.05
CA ASP A 269 12.61 -18.75 12.30
C ASP A 269 12.33 -17.82 13.49
N PRO A 270 11.46 -18.21 14.43
CA PRO A 270 11.22 -17.43 15.64
C PRO A 270 12.47 -17.13 16.48
N LEU A 271 13.51 -17.97 16.38
CA LEU A 271 14.80 -17.76 17.02
C LEU A 271 15.59 -16.60 16.41
N ASP A 272 15.34 -16.29 15.14
CA ASP A 272 16.02 -15.19 14.43
C ASP A 272 15.37 -13.84 14.73
N VAL A 273 14.02 -13.82 14.87
CA VAL A 273 13.24 -12.57 14.89
C VAL A 273 12.62 -12.23 16.24
N GLY A 274 12.50 -13.17 17.15
CA GLY A 274 11.85 -12.98 18.44
C GLY A 274 12.51 -11.90 19.28
N GLY A 275 11.72 -10.96 19.83
CA GLY A 275 12.19 -9.87 20.67
C GLY A 275 12.49 -8.56 19.93
N HIS A 276 12.66 -8.58 18.61
CA HIS A 276 12.77 -7.38 17.77
C HIS A 276 11.45 -6.64 17.64
N PHE A 277 11.43 -5.45 17.03
CA PHE A 277 10.28 -4.57 16.97
C PHE A 277 9.87 -4.30 15.52
N ALA A 278 8.58 -4.10 15.30
CA ALA A 278 8.01 -3.67 14.04
C ALA A 278 7.09 -2.46 14.24
N ALA A 279 7.07 -1.54 13.28
CA ALA A 279 6.29 -0.31 13.32
C ALA A 279 5.32 -0.25 12.14
N TRP A 280 4.01 -0.38 12.43
CA TRP A 280 2.93 -0.45 11.43
C TRP A 280 1.67 0.30 11.87
N SER A 281 0.80 0.60 10.93
CA SER A 281 -0.52 1.16 11.25
C SER A 281 -1.48 0.09 11.79
N TYR A 282 -1.32 -1.13 11.34
CA TYR A 282 -2.09 -2.30 11.78
C TYR A 282 -1.16 -3.39 12.33
N LEU A 283 -1.60 -4.04 13.40
CA LEU A 283 -1.07 -5.30 13.91
C LEU A 283 -2.24 -6.27 14.08
N GLN A 284 -2.06 -7.56 13.76
CA GLN A 284 -3.15 -8.54 13.94
C GLN A 284 -3.66 -8.59 15.38
N SER A 285 -2.79 -8.29 16.35
CA SER A 285 -3.11 -8.25 17.78
C SER A 285 -3.96 -7.06 18.23
N LEU A 286 -4.25 -6.08 17.35
CA LEU A 286 -5.07 -4.92 17.71
C LEU A 286 -6.46 -5.36 18.20
N PRO A 287 -6.96 -4.73 19.30
CA PRO A 287 -8.29 -5.02 19.79
C PRO A 287 -9.37 -4.42 18.87
N GLY A 288 -10.59 -4.90 18.99
CA GLY A 288 -11.76 -4.34 18.30
C GLY A 288 -12.51 -5.35 17.47
N GLN A 289 -13.83 -5.15 17.42
CA GLN A 289 -14.73 -6.06 16.73
C GLN A 289 -14.45 -6.11 15.22
N THR A 290 -14.25 -4.97 14.58
CA THR A 290 -13.96 -4.87 13.14
C THR A 290 -12.72 -5.68 12.77
N ASN A 291 -11.65 -5.61 13.58
CA ASN A 291 -10.44 -6.41 13.37
C ASN A 291 -10.71 -7.90 13.53
N GLN A 292 -11.40 -8.32 14.61
CA GLN A 292 -11.71 -9.73 14.84
C GLN A 292 -12.58 -10.33 13.74
N GLU A 293 -13.56 -9.58 13.25
CA GLU A 293 -14.40 -9.99 12.12
C GLU A 293 -13.59 -10.12 10.83
N PHE A 294 -12.70 -9.18 10.55
CA PHE A 294 -11.79 -9.23 9.39
C PHE A 294 -10.89 -10.47 9.44
N ILE A 295 -10.20 -10.71 10.57
CA ILE A 295 -9.34 -11.89 10.76
C ILE A 295 -10.16 -13.18 10.56
N THR A 296 -11.36 -13.24 11.13
CA THR A 296 -12.24 -14.41 11.02
C THR A 296 -12.59 -14.68 9.56
N ARG A 297 -13.10 -13.67 8.84
CA ARG A 297 -13.49 -13.83 7.42
C ARG A 297 -12.30 -14.17 6.53
N PHE A 298 -11.13 -13.56 6.78
CA PHE A 298 -9.92 -13.86 6.03
C PHE A 298 -9.50 -15.34 6.21
N ARG A 299 -9.54 -15.83 7.45
CA ARG A 299 -9.20 -17.22 7.76
C ARG A 299 -10.24 -18.23 7.25
N GLU A 300 -11.51 -17.91 7.33
CA GLU A 300 -12.59 -18.74 6.77
C GLU A 300 -12.44 -18.91 5.26
N ARG A 301 -12.01 -17.86 4.57
CA ARG A 301 -11.86 -17.87 3.12
C ARG A 301 -10.56 -18.50 2.63
N PHE A 302 -9.44 -18.24 3.29
CA PHE A 302 -8.10 -18.59 2.80
C PHE A 302 -7.37 -19.64 3.65
N GLY A 303 -7.92 -20.04 4.78
CA GLY A 303 -7.37 -21.08 5.66
C GLY A 303 -7.12 -20.60 7.09
N ALA A 304 -7.37 -21.49 8.05
CA ALA A 304 -7.33 -21.18 9.48
C ALA A 304 -5.94 -20.71 9.98
N GLU A 305 -4.87 -21.15 9.31
CA GLU A 305 -3.47 -20.82 9.67
C GLU A 305 -3.01 -19.48 9.07
N ARG A 306 -3.85 -18.83 8.25
CA ARG A 306 -3.51 -17.55 7.64
C ARG A 306 -3.50 -16.44 8.69
N VAL A 307 -2.57 -15.51 8.50
CA VAL A 307 -2.44 -14.32 9.33
C VAL A 307 -2.80 -13.07 8.53
N THR A 308 -3.14 -12.02 9.24
CA THR A 308 -3.33 -10.68 8.68
C THR A 308 -2.17 -9.78 9.11
N SER A 309 -1.80 -8.82 8.27
CA SER A 309 -0.74 -7.84 8.52
C SER A 309 -1.17 -6.46 8.03
N ASP A 310 -0.36 -5.43 8.25
CA ASP A 310 -0.67 -4.06 7.82
C ASP A 310 -0.99 -3.97 6.33
N VAL A 311 -0.17 -4.58 5.50
CA VAL A 311 -0.34 -4.54 4.04
C VAL A 311 -1.63 -5.24 3.60
N ILE A 312 -1.99 -6.35 4.26
CA ILE A 312 -3.21 -7.11 4.01
C ILE A 312 -4.45 -6.30 4.43
N ALA A 313 -4.44 -5.71 5.64
CA ALA A 313 -5.54 -4.89 6.14
C ALA A 313 -5.73 -3.61 5.30
N THR A 314 -4.62 -2.97 4.89
CA THR A 314 -4.68 -1.77 4.06
C THR A 314 -5.16 -2.08 2.63
N ALA A 315 -4.76 -3.20 2.02
CA ALA A 315 -5.25 -3.64 0.72
C ALA A 315 -6.77 -3.89 0.75
N TYR A 316 -7.25 -4.63 1.75
CA TYR A 316 -8.68 -4.83 1.99
C TYR A 316 -9.44 -3.52 2.14
N SER A 317 -8.95 -2.63 3.01
CA SER A 317 -9.57 -1.33 3.31
C SER A 317 -9.56 -0.39 2.10
N SER A 318 -8.56 -0.49 1.23
CA SER A 318 -8.44 0.29 0.00
C SER A 318 -9.60 0.01 -0.96
N VAL A 319 -9.98 -1.27 -1.12
CA VAL A 319 -11.12 -1.66 -1.96
C VAL A 319 -12.43 -1.15 -1.37
N LEU A 320 -12.61 -1.21 -0.04
CA LEU A 320 -13.82 -0.70 0.62
C LEU A 320 -13.94 0.83 0.51
N LEU A 321 -12.83 1.57 0.66
CA LEU A 321 -12.81 3.03 0.46
C LEU A 321 -13.21 3.41 -0.97
N TRP A 322 -12.67 2.70 -1.95
CA TRP A 322 -13.03 2.90 -3.36
C TRP A 322 -14.50 2.55 -3.63
N ALA A 323 -14.99 1.44 -3.10
CA ALA A 323 -16.39 1.04 -3.25
C ALA A 323 -17.35 2.11 -2.70
N GLN A 324 -17.06 2.66 -1.51
CA GLN A 324 -17.83 3.75 -0.94
C GLN A 324 -17.77 5.01 -1.80
N ALA A 325 -16.62 5.31 -2.44
CA ALA A 325 -16.48 6.43 -3.36
C ALA A 325 -17.30 6.22 -4.64
N VAL A 326 -17.33 5.00 -5.20
CA VAL A 326 -18.18 4.66 -6.36
C VAL A 326 -19.67 4.85 -6.03
N GLU A 327 -20.10 4.35 -4.88
CA GLU A 327 -21.49 4.51 -4.42
C GLU A 327 -21.84 5.99 -4.17
N GLN A 328 -20.95 6.78 -3.60
CA GLN A 328 -21.17 8.21 -3.41
C GLN A 328 -21.21 8.97 -4.74
N ALA A 329 -20.31 8.63 -5.67
CA ALA A 329 -20.25 9.24 -6.99
C ALA A 329 -21.44 8.85 -7.88
N GLN A 330 -22.11 7.74 -7.60
CA GLN A 330 -23.10 7.10 -8.49
C GLN A 330 -22.55 6.93 -9.91
N SER A 331 -21.26 6.60 -10.02
CA SER A 331 -20.52 6.57 -11.29
C SER A 331 -19.27 5.69 -11.19
N ILE A 332 -18.86 5.15 -12.34
CA ILE A 332 -17.59 4.45 -12.51
C ILE A 332 -16.54 5.29 -13.26
N GLU A 333 -16.85 6.54 -13.56
CA GLU A 333 -15.90 7.45 -14.23
C GLU A 333 -14.79 7.86 -13.27
N VAL A 334 -13.54 7.73 -13.70
CA VAL A 334 -12.33 7.93 -12.88
C VAL A 334 -12.32 9.28 -12.16
N ASP A 335 -12.66 10.37 -12.83
CA ASP A 335 -12.70 11.71 -12.23
C ASP A 335 -13.73 11.84 -11.11
N GLN A 336 -14.89 11.20 -11.28
CA GLN A 336 -15.97 11.21 -10.28
C GLN A 336 -15.60 10.35 -9.09
N ILE A 337 -15.04 9.17 -9.31
CA ILE A 337 -14.54 8.30 -8.24
C ILE A 337 -13.42 9.02 -7.45
N ARG A 338 -12.46 9.63 -8.15
CA ARG A 338 -11.35 10.37 -7.54
C ARG A 338 -11.86 11.50 -6.65
N THR A 339 -12.81 12.28 -7.15
CA THR A 339 -13.43 13.38 -6.42
C THR A 339 -14.17 12.87 -5.18
N ALA A 340 -14.92 11.78 -5.30
CA ALA A 340 -15.67 11.19 -4.21
C ALA A 340 -14.77 10.51 -3.17
N LEU A 341 -13.60 9.97 -3.60
CA LEU A 341 -12.64 9.32 -2.72
C LEU A 341 -11.99 10.29 -1.74
N TYR A 342 -11.82 11.55 -2.15
CA TYR A 342 -11.27 12.58 -1.28
C TYR A 342 -12.28 12.96 -0.18
N GLY A 343 -11.87 12.80 1.08
CA GLY A 343 -12.72 12.99 2.24
C GLY A 343 -13.50 11.73 2.67
N GLN A 344 -13.37 10.60 1.96
CA GLN A 344 -13.92 9.32 2.41
C GLN A 344 -13.34 8.89 3.74
N SER A 345 -14.15 8.19 4.53
CA SER A 345 -13.74 7.63 5.81
C SER A 345 -14.47 6.30 6.05
N ILE A 346 -13.73 5.29 6.49
CA ILE A 346 -14.27 3.98 6.87
C ILE A 346 -13.78 3.54 8.24
N ALA A 347 -14.57 2.68 8.88
CA ALA A 347 -14.11 1.88 10.01
C ALA A 347 -13.36 0.67 9.47
N ALA A 348 -12.04 0.70 9.54
CA ALA A 348 -11.14 -0.35 9.07
C ALA A 348 -10.66 -1.24 10.24
N PRO A 349 -10.01 -2.40 9.98
CA PRO A 349 -9.45 -3.26 11.02
C PRO A 349 -8.51 -2.55 11.99
N GLU A 350 -7.74 -1.58 11.52
CA GLU A 350 -6.82 -0.75 12.31
C GLU A 350 -7.47 0.49 12.96
N GLY A 351 -8.75 0.67 12.79
CA GLY A 351 -9.48 1.86 13.24
C GLY A 351 -9.99 2.71 12.09
N ILE A 352 -10.15 4.02 12.30
CA ILE A 352 -10.66 4.91 11.26
C ILE A 352 -9.56 5.26 10.27
N ILE A 353 -9.80 5.00 8.98
CA ILE A 353 -9.01 5.52 7.87
C ILE A 353 -9.83 6.62 7.18
N SER A 354 -9.22 7.78 6.94
CA SER A 354 -9.82 8.88 6.18
C SER A 354 -8.86 9.33 5.09
N VAL A 355 -9.36 9.64 3.90
CA VAL A 355 -8.55 10.19 2.81
C VAL A 355 -8.51 11.72 2.92
N ASP A 356 -7.33 12.31 3.11
CA ASP A 356 -7.15 13.76 3.18
C ASP A 356 -7.47 14.40 1.82
N ALA A 357 -8.46 15.31 1.83
CA ALA A 357 -8.96 15.93 0.62
C ALA A 357 -7.94 16.84 -0.10
N ALA A 358 -6.91 17.32 0.60
CA ALA A 358 -5.90 18.20 0.01
C ALA A 358 -4.77 17.44 -0.66
N THR A 359 -4.48 16.21 -0.21
CA THR A 359 -3.28 15.48 -0.62
C THR A 359 -3.57 14.14 -1.31
N GLY A 360 -4.78 13.58 -1.17
CA GLY A 360 -5.11 12.24 -1.65
C GLY A 360 -4.43 11.11 -0.85
N HIS A 361 -3.92 11.43 0.34
CA HIS A 361 -3.28 10.49 1.27
C HIS A 361 -4.21 10.13 2.41
N ALA A 362 -4.07 8.92 2.94
CA ALA A 362 -4.85 8.51 4.09
C ALA A 362 -4.25 9.04 5.42
N TRP A 363 -5.12 9.40 6.36
CA TRP A 363 -4.77 9.54 7.77
C TRP A 363 -4.52 8.14 8.33
N ARG A 364 -3.37 7.93 8.95
CA ARG A 364 -2.97 6.61 9.46
C ARG A 364 -2.58 6.66 10.93
N SER A 365 -2.93 5.61 11.64
CA SER A 365 -2.44 5.35 12.99
C SER A 365 -1.03 4.78 12.95
N ILE A 366 -0.36 4.68 14.09
CA ILE A 366 0.92 4.00 14.23
C ILE A 366 0.92 3.18 15.52
N SER A 367 1.38 1.96 15.41
CA SER A 367 1.68 1.05 16.51
C SER A 367 3.10 0.55 16.38
N ILE A 368 3.76 0.36 17.52
CA ILE A 368 5.01 -0.38 17.60
C ILE A 368 4.71 -1.66 18.36
N GLY A 369 5.08 -2.77 17.78
CA GLY A 369 4.90 -4.07 18.39
C GLY A 369 6.22 -4.80 18.55
N ARG A 370 6.26 -5.68 19.56
CA ARG A 370 7.38 -6.60 19.79
C ARG A 370 7.04 -7.96 19.19
N ILE A 371 7.94 -8.49 18.38
CA ILE A 371 7.79 -9.81 17.76
C ILE A 371 7.95 -10.86 18.86
N ASN A 372 6.95 -11.73 18.98
CA ASN A 372 6.93 -12.80 19.98
C ASN A 372 7.40 -14.14 19.40
N LYS A 373 7.59 -15.13 20.27
CA LYS A 373 8.07 -16.47 19.91
C LYS A 373 7.06 -17.31 19.11
N SER A 374 5.81 -16.85 19.04
CA SER A 374 4.73 -17.49 18.25
C SER A 374 4.56 -16.87 16.88
N ARG A 375 5.53 -16.04 16.42
CA ARG A 375 5.46 -15.31 15.14
C ARG A 375 4.35 -14.26 15.07
N GLY A 376 3.82 -13.83 16.21
CA GLY A 376 2.90 -12.70 16.31
C GLY A 376 3.65 -11.42 16.69
N ILE A 377 2.94 -10.30 16.63
CA ILE A 377 3.47 -8.99 17.01
C ILE A 377 2.57 -8.42 18.11
N ASP A 378 3.11 -8.30 19.33
CA ASP A 378 2.39 -7.78 20.47
C ASP A 378 2.59 -6.26 20.58
N GLN A 379 1.51 -5.49 20.55
CA GLN A 379 1.57 -4.03 20.65
C GLN A 379 2.21 -3.61 21.97
N VAL A 380 3.27 -2.79 21.89
CA VAL A 380 3.95 -2.20 23.06
C VAL A 380 3.78 -0.70 23.16
N TRP A 381 3.45 -0.04 22.06
CA TRP A 381 3.19 1.40 22.01
C TRP A 381 2.30 1.74 20.81
N ALA A 382 1.49 2.78 20.95
CA ALA A 382 0.70 3.35 19.87
C ALA A 382 0.42 4.83 20.14
N LEU A 383 0.08 5.57 19.09
CA LEU A 383 -0.58 6.87 19.23
C LEU A 383 -2.09 6.70 19.31
N ASP A 384 -2.73 7.50 20.15
CA ASP A 384 -4.18 7.42 20.44
C ASP A 384 -5.08 7.87 19.27
N ARG A 385 -4.50 8.46 18.24
CA ARG A 385 -5.25 9.04 17.11
C ARG A 385 -4.50 8.93 15.81
N PRO A 386 -5.21 8.86 14.67
CA PRO A 386 -4.61 8.93 13.35
C PRO A 386 -3.84 10.25 13.14
N ILE A 387 -2.72 10.14 12.43
CA ILE A 387 -1.84 11.26 12.10
C ILE A 387 -2.23 11.78 10.71
N ARG A 388 -2.35 13.11 10.59
CA ARG A 388 -2.52 13.73 9.28
C ARG A 388 -1.31 13.47 8.39
N PRO A 389 -1.50 13.08 7.10
CA PRO A 389 -0.38 12.89 6.20
C PRO A 389 0.35 14.20 5.88
N VAL A 390 1.68 14.15 5.92
CA VAL A 390 2.57 15.22 5.45
C VAL A 390 3.58 14.56 4.51
N PRO A 391 3.25 14.45 3.21
CA PRO A 391 4.08 13.69 2.28
C PRO A 391 5.45 14.32 2.01
N PHE A 392 5.62 15.62 2.27
CA PHE A 392 6.90 16.33 2.10
C PHE A 392 7.46 16.76 3.46
N PRO A 393 8.46 16.04 4.03
CA PRO A 393 9.12 16.43 5.26
C PRO A 393 9.77 17.81 5.16
N SER A 394 9.60 18.62 6.20
CA SER A 394 10.09 20.01 6.24
C SER A 394 11.60 20.15 6.51
N SER A 395 12.33 19.03 6.72
CA SER A 395 13.78 19.06 6.94
C SER A 395 14.56 19.59 5.74
N ARG A 396 13.98 19.47 4.54
CA ARG A 396 14.54 20.06 3.31
C ARG A 396 13.42 20.73 2.50
N THR A 397 13.81 21.64 1.61
CA THR A 397 12.86 22.24 0.66
C THR A 397 12.34 21.20 -0.35
N PRO A 398 11.14 21.39 -0.92
CA PRO A 398 10.64 20.50 -1.98
C PRO A 398 11.60 20.39 -3.19
N ALA A 399 12.32 21.47 -3.52
CA ALA A 399 13.33 21.45 -4.58
C ALA A 399 14.53 20.56 -4.22
N ALA A 400 15.01 20.64 -2.97
CA ALA A 400 16.11 19.79 -2.50
C ALA A 400 15.73 18.32 -2.45
N TRP A 401 14.49 18.00 -2.08
CA TRP A 401 13.97 16.62 -2.13
C TRP A 401 13.83 16.10 -3.56
N ARG A 402 13.34 16.91 -4.50
CA ARG A 402 13.30 16.51 -5.92
C ARG A 402 14.70 16.22 -6.45
N MET A 403 15.65 17.13 -6.21
CA MET A 403 17.03 16.92 -6.64
C MET A 403 17.65 15.65 -6.03
N TYR A 404 17.32 15.33 -4.78
CA TYR A 404 17.77 14.09 -4.13
C TYR A 404 17.23 12.83 -4.88
N LEU A 405 15.94 12.81 -5.21
CA LEU A 405 15.33 11.71 -5.96
C LEU A 405 15.88 11.61 -7.39
N ASP A 406 16.05 12.75 -8.07
CA ASP A 406 16.60 12.79 -9.43
C ASP A 406 18.03 12.26 -9.46
N ASN A 407 18.84 12.62 -8.46
CA ASN A 407 20.22 12.10 -8.33
C ASN A 407 20.24 10.57 -8.12
N LEU A 408 19.35 10.03 -7.28
CA LEU A 408 19.24 8.57 -7.11
C LEU A 408 18.85 7.89 -8.43
N TYR A 409 17.83 8.40 -9.09
CA TYR A 409 17.32 7.85 -10.35
C TYR A 409 18.39 7.83 -11.45
N GLN A 410 19.11 8.94 -11.61
CA GLN A 410 20.20 9.06 -12.59
C GLN A 410 21.39 8.15 -12.24
N ALA A 411 21.78 8.11 -10.97
CA ALA A 411 22.89 7.27 -10.51
C ALA A 411 22.63 5.77 -10.74
N TRP A 412 21.37 5.36 -10.79
CA TRP A 412 20.95 3.99 -11.06
C TRP A 412 20.53 3.73 -12.52
N GLY A 413 21.03 4.53 -13.45
CA GLY A 413 20.78 4.35 -14.88
C GLY A 413 19.32 4.55 -15.29
N ASN A 414 18.67 5.54 -14.70
CA ASN A 414 17.23 5.83 -14.84
C ASN A 414 16.33 4.70 -14.31
N SER A 415 16.70 4.18 -13.16
CA SER A 415 15.94 3.19 -12.39
C SER A 415 15.61 3.71 -10.99
N TRP A 416 14.56 3.18 -10.38
CA TRP A 416 14.18 3.45 -8.99
C TRP A 416 14.76 2.45 -7.99
N ALA A 417 15.54 1.49 -8.47
CA ALA A 417 16.32 0.56 -7.68
C ALA A 417 17.74 0.48 -8.23
N ASN A 418 18.72 0.29 -7.35
CA ASN A 418 20.10 0.06 -7.77
C ASN A 418 20.14 -1.27 -8.53
N PRO A 419 20.56 -1.30 -9.80
CA PRO A 419 20.72 -2.53 -10.52
C PRO A 419 21.76 -3.39 -9.79
N GLU A 420 21.52 -4.71 -9.68
CA GLU A 420 22.56 -5.63 -9.23
C GLU A 420 23.84 -5.35 -10.04
N GLU A 421 25.00 -5.38 -9.36
CA GLU A 421 26.26 -5.55 -10.08
C GLU A 421 26.09 -6.81 -10.94
N SER A 422 25.80 -6.61 -12.23
CA SER A 422 25.92 -7.69 -13.21
C SER A 422 27.29 -8.27 -12.97
N ALA A 423 27.32 -9.53 -12.54
CA ALA A 423 28.55 -10.25 -12.29
C ALA A 423 29.49 -10.05 -13.49
N LEU A 424 30.50 -9.18 -13.32
CA LEU A 424 31.62 -9.06 -14.21
C LEU A 424 32.50 -10.32 -14.06
#